data_80c6f469dc0b95c3ba88d7cff8011495
#
_entry.id   80c6f469dc0b95c3ba88d7cff8011495
#
_cell.length_a   1.000
_cell.length_b   1.000
_cell.length_c   1.000
_cell.angle_alpha   90.00
_cell.angle_beta   90.00
_cell.angle_gamma   90.00
#
_symmetry.space_group_name_H-M   'P 1'
#
loop_
_entity.id
_entity.type
_entity.pdbx_description
1 polymer ?
#
loop_
_entity_poly.entity_id
_entity_poly.type
_entity_poly.pdbx_seq_one_letter_code
_entity_poly.pdbx_strand_id
1 'polypeptide(L)'
;MTPRTTLLIRLTFIGVLAVAAVLVLALVGPPSRAEVESWFAHAGLGAAVSFCALYAVVSLTPLPKPVFSLAAGALFGVPTGVLVVLVGATIGAVVSFWLGRLLGRDVVARMLGARAARFDELLRDRGFWAVVVVRLAPVVPFTAVNYLSGVTAIRPVAFVLGTVVGMLPGTTAYVTVGAYGSTPGSWPFVAGLAVLVVLTLVALTATRWRRRGADPLAEPADRTSSP
;
A
#
# COMPACT_ATOMS: atom_id res chain seq x y z
N MET A 1 17.47 8.64 -16.68
CA MET A 1 17.74 8.58 -15.23
C MET A 1 18.03 7.14 -14.87
N THR A 2 19.14 6.87 -14.21
CA THR A 2 19.47 5.49 -13.82
C THR A 2 18.54 5.01 -12.68
N PRO A 3 18.24 3.72 -12.58
CA PRO A 3 17.36 3.19 -11.51
C PRO A 3 17.89 3.50 -10.09
N ARG A 4 19.21 3.70 -9.94
CA ARG A 4 19.84 4.14 -8.69
C ARG A 4 19.48 5.58 -8.31
N THR A 5 19.44 6.49 -9.27
CA THR A 5 19.09 7.90 -9.02
C THR A 5 17.64 8.05 -8.57
N THR A 6 16.73 7.31 -9.19
CA THR A 6 15.31 7.32 -8.80
C THR A 6 15.10 6.73 -7.39
N LEU A 7 15.85 5.69 -7.03
CA LEU A 7 15.82 5.10 -5.69
C LEU A 7 16.34 6.09 -4.63
N LEU A 8 17.47 6.74 -4.90
CA LEU A 8 18.06 7.74 -4.01
C LEU A 8 17.12 8.93 -3.79
N ILE A 9 16.52 9.48 -4.85
CA ILE A 9 15.54 10.58 -4.74
C ILE A 9 14.35 10.16 -3.87
N ARG A 10 13.83 8.94 -4.05
CA ARG A 10 12.71 8.44 -3.23
C ARG A 10 13.11 8.26 -1.77
N LEU A 11 14.28 7.69 -1.49
CA LEU A 11 14.79 7.51 -0.14
C LEU A 11 15.06 8.85 0.55
N THR A 12 15.64 9.81 -0.16
CA THR A 12 15.86 11.17 0.34
C THR A 12 14.54 11.87 0.62
N PHE A 13 13.55 11.77 -0.28
CA PHE A 13 12.23 12.36 -0.07
C PHE A 13 11.50 11.75 1.14
N ILE A 14 11.54 10.42 1.29
CA ILE A 14 10.98 9.72 2.47
C ILE A 14 11.73 10.14 3.74
N GLY A 15 13.06 10.22 3.68
CA GLY A 15 13.89 10.68 4.79
C GLY A 15 13.56 12.11 5.23
N VAL A 16 13.43 13.04 4.27
CA VAL A 16 13.04 14.43 4.53
C VAL A 16 11.64 14.50 5.15
N LEU A 17 10.66 13.74 4.62
CA LEU A 17 9.32 13.69 5.20
C LEU A 17 9.32 13.11 6.63
N ALA A 18 10.10 12.06 6.87
CA ALA A 18 10.24 11.47 8.20
C ALA A 18 10.88 12.47 9.18
N VAL A 19 11.94 13.15 8.78
CA VAL A 19 12.60 14.20 9.59
C VAL A 19 11.65 15.36 9.83
N ALA A 20 10.93 15.83 8.81
CA ALA A 20 9.94 16.88 8.98
C ALA A 20 8.81 16.49 9.93
N ALA A 21 8.30 15.26 9.85
CA ALA A 21 7.30 14.74 10.77
C ALA A 21 7.82 14.65 12.21
N VAL A 22 9.06 14.18 12.40
CA VAL A 22 9.72 14.14 13.73
C VAL A 22 9.94 15.56 14.26
N LEU A 23 10.38 16.50 13.43
CA LEU A 23 10.56 17.89 13.83
C LEU A 23 9.23 18.56 14.22
N VAL A 24 8.18 18.35 13.45
CA VAL A 24 6.83 18.85 13.80
C VAL A 24 6.37 18.27 15.13
N LEU A 25 6.51 16.95 15.33
CA LEU A 25 6.16 16.29 16.59
C LEU A 25 7.03 16.78 17.77
N ALA A 26 8.31 17.08 17.53
CA ALA A 26 9.21 17.58 18.56
C ALA A 26 8.96 19.05 18.93
N LEU A 27 8.55 19.87 17.95
CA LEU A 27 8.31 21.31 18.15
C LEU A 27 6.89 21.63 18.65
N VAL A 28 5.89 20.88 18.17
CA VAL A 28 4.48 21.11 18.52
C VAL A 28 4.06 20.22 19.70
N GLY A 29 4.83 19.16 19.97
CA GLY A 29 4.45 18.09 20.90
C GLY A 29 3.33 17.20 20.29
N PRO A 30 3.20 15.96 20.75
CA PRO A 30 2.02 15.18 20.40
C PRO A 30 0.80 15.82 21.06
N PRO A 31 -0.32 16.04 20.33
CA PRO A 31 -1.53 16.55 20.93
C PRO A 31 -1.94 15.65 22.11
N SER A 32 -2.32 16.25 23.21
CA SER A 32 -2.80 15.50 24.35
C SER A 32 -4.08 14.73 24.00
N ARG A 33 -4.33 13.60 24.67
CA ARG A 33 -5.60 12.86 24.45
C ARG A 33 -6.83 13.74 24.63
N ALA A 34 -6.80 14.64 25.60
CA ALA A 34 -7.89 15.57 25.87
C ALA A 34 -8.10 16.56 24.72
N GLU A 35 -7.04 17.08 24.10
CA GLU A 35 -7.15 17.95 22.93
C GLU A 35 -7.73 17.19 21.72
N VAL A 36 -7.24 15.98 21.50
CA VAL A 36 -7.78 15.12 20.43
C VAL A 36 -9.24 14.79 20.68
N GLU A 37 -9.59 14.37 21.89
CA GLU A 37 -10.98 14.09 22.29
C GLU A 37 -11.88 15.35 22.16
N SER A 38 -11.37 16.53 22.51
CA SER A 38 -12.10 17.78 22.35
C SER A 38 -12.37 18.14 20.88
N TRP A 39 -11.42 17.91 19.99
CA TRP A 39 -11.61 18.09 18.54
C TRP A 39 -12.69 17.17 18.00
N PHE A 40 -12.74 15.90 18.48
CA PHE A 40 -13.73 14.93 18.05
C PHE A 40 -15.09 15.10 18.71
N ALA A 41 -15.14 15.54 19.96
CA ALA A 41 -16.40 15.85 20.61
C ALA A 41 -17.18 16.95 19.88
N HIS A 42 -16.49 17.90 19.25
CA HIS A 42 -17.10 18.98 18.47
C HIS A 42 -17.29 18.63 16.98
N ALA A 43 -16.38 17.82 16.40
CA ALA A 43 -16.42 17.50 14.96
C ALA A 43 -17.17 16.18 14.65
N GLY A 44 -17.32 15.29 15.62
CA GLY A 44 -18.11 14.06 15.52
C GLY A 44 -17.87 13.27 14.22
N LEU A 45 -18.93 12.91 13.54
CA LEU A 45 -18.88 12.20 12.25
C LEU A 45 -18.19 13.03 11.16
N GLY A 46 -18.22 14.35 11.23
CA GLY A 46 -17.59 15.24 10.26
C GLY A 46 -16.07 15.07 10.17
N ALA A 47 -15.39 14.85 11.30
CA ALA A 47 -13.93 14.59 11.31
C ALA A 47 -13.59 13.28 10.61
N ALA A 48 -14.33 12.21 10.85
CA ALA A 48 -14.13 10.93 10.20
C ALA A 48 -14.34 11.02 8.69
N VAL A 49 -15.39 11.73 8.24
CA VAL A 49 -15.66 11.96 6.82
C VAL A 49 -14.57 12.80 6.17
N SER A 50 -14.14 13.88 6.82
CA SER A 50 -13.06 14.74 6.31
C SER A 50 -11.73 13.98 6.19
N PHE A 51 -11.40 13.16 7.19
CA PHE A 51 -10.21 12.33 7.14
C PHE A 51 -10.32 11.26 6.05
N CYS A 52 -11.47 10.63 5.89
CA CYS A 52 -11.75 9.67 4.83
C CYS A 52 -11.54 10.31 3.44
N ALA A 53 -12.08 11.52 3.22
CA ALA A 53 -11.88 12.27 1.98
C ALA A 53 -10.40 12.62 1.75
N LEU A 54 -9.71 13.12 2.78
CA LEU A 54 -8.26 13.37 2.72
C LEU A 54 -7.49 12.08 2.35
N TYR A 55 -7.80 10.95 3.01
CA TYR A 55 -7.15 9.69 2.72
C TYR A 55 -7.41 9.20 1.28
N ALA A 56 -8.62 9.42 0.76
CA ALA A 56 -8.95 9.12 -0.63
C ALA A 56 -8.08 9.95 -1.59
N VAL A 57 -7.92 11.25 -1.36
CA VAL A 57 -7.05 12.13 -2.17
C VAL A 57 -5.58 11.71 -2.06
N VAL A 58 -5.08 11.44 -0.86
CA VAL A 58 -3.71 10.94 -0.64
C VAL A 58 -3.49 9.62 -1.37
N SER A 59 -4.53 8.79 -1.49
CA SER A 59 -4.47 7.51 -2.20
C SER A 59 -4.28 7.63 -3.71
N LEU A 60 -4.52 8.79 -4.31
CA LEU A 60 -4.22 9.09 -5.72
C LEU A 60 -2.74 9.41 -5.94
N THR A 61 -2.04 9.78 -4.89
CA THR A 61 -0.64 10.24 -4.92
C THR A 61 0.32 9.16 -4.41
N PRO A 62 1.62 9.21 -4.77
CA PRO A 62 2.63 8.28 -4.26
C PRO A 62 3.10 8.59 -2.83
N LEU A 63 2.28 9.26 -2.01
CA LEU A 63 2.61 9.59 -0.63
C LEU A 63 2.66 8.35 0.27
N PRO A 64 3.48 8.36 1.34
CA PRO A 64 3.62 7.24 2.26
C PRO A 64 2.37 7.08 3.15
N LYS A 65 1.49 6.17 2.78
CA LYS A 65 0.22 5.89 3.47
C LYS A 65 0.33 5.41 4.92
N PRO A 66 1.39 4.69 5.33
CA PRO A 66 1.55 4.30 6.73
C PRO A 66 1.39 5.46 7.71
N VAL A 67 1.90 6.65 7.36
CA VAL A 67 1.79 7.85 8.21
C VAL A 67 0.33 8.20 8.49
N PHE A 68 -0.51 8.20 7.45
CA PHE A 68 -1.94 8.49 7.57
C PHE A 68 -2.69 7.39 8.31
N SER A 69 -2.29 6.12 8.15
CA SER A 69 -2.92 5.02 8.89
C SER A 69 -2.57 5.04 10.38
N LEU A 70 -1.33 5.39 10.73
CA LEU A 70 -0.92 5.63 12.12
C LEU A 70 -1.71 6.80 12.71
N ALA A 71 -1.82 7.92 11.98
CA ALA A 71 -2.59 9.09 12.41
C ALA A 71 -4.07 8.74 12.63
N ALA A 72 -4.69 7.96 11.73
CA ALA A 72 -6.06 7.50 11.90
C ALA A 72 -6.23 6.69 13.20
N GLY A 73 -5.28 5.83 13.53
CA GLY A 73 -5.26 5.08 14.78
C GLY A 73 -5.17 5.98 16.00
N ALA A 74 -4.25 6.93 16.00
CA ALA A 74 -4.06 7.89 17.09
C ALA A 74 -5.30 8.78 17.31
N LEU A 75 -5.96 9.18 16.22
CA LEU A 75 -7.09 10.10 16.25
C LEU A 75 -8.43 9.40 16.57
N PHE A 76 -8.69 8.24 15.97
CA PHE A 76 -10.01 7.59 16.00
C PHE A 76 -10.04 6.27 16.77
N GLY A 77 -8.88 5.79 17.26
CA GLY A 77 -8.76 4.46 17.82
C GLY A 77 -8.85 3.36 16.76
N VAL A 78 -8.83 2.08 17.21
CA VAL A 78 -8.69 0.95 16.27
C VAL A 78 -9.93 0.75 15.40
N PRO A 79 -11.17 0.59 15.92
CA PRO A 79 -12.31 0.24 15.07
C PRO A 79 -12.62 1.32 14.03
N THR A 80 -12.75 2.56 14.48
CA THR A 80 -13.09 3.69 13.61
C THR A 80 -11.94 4.03 12.66
N GLY A 81 -10.69 4.00 13.15
CA GLY A 81 -9.51 4.25 12.32
C GLY A 81 -9.35 3.25 11.19
N VAL A 82 -9.56 1.95 11.46
CA VAL A 82 -9.55 0.91 10.42
C VAL A 82 -10.64 1.16 9.38
N LEU A 83 -11.86 1.46 9.82
CA LEU A 83 -12.98 1.72 8.91
C LEU A 83 -12.70 2.94 8.02
N VAL A 84 -12.28 4.05 8.60
CA VAL A 84 -12.02 5.31 7.88
C VAL A 84 -10.89 5.13 6.85
N VAL A 85 -9.81 4.44 7.24
CA VAL A 85 -8.69 4.15 6.33
C VAL A 85 -9.12 3.21 5.21
N LEU A 86 -9.84 2.13 5.50
CA LEU A 86 -10.30 1.18 4.48
C LEU A 86 -11.25 1.85 3.49
N VAL A 87 -12.20 2.63 3.97
CA VAL A 87 -13.16 3.34 3.11
C VAL A 87 -12.43 4.39 2.25
N GLY A 88 -11.63 5.27 2.87
CA GLY A 88 -10.89 6.30 2.14
C GLY A 88 -9.90 5.74 1.13
N ALA A 89 -9.14 4.71 1.53
CA ALA A 89 -8.21 4.03 0.62
C ALA A 89 -8.94 3.34 -0.54
N THR A 90 -10.08 2.72 -0.28
CA THR A 90 -10.87 2.04 -1.31
C THR A 90 -11.47 3.05 -2.30
N ILE A 91 -12.00 4.17 -1.83
CA ILE A 91 -12.49 5.26 -2.70
C ILE A 91 -11.35 5.75 -3.61
N GLY A 92 -10.19 6.10 -3.04
CA GLY A 92 -9.03 6.55 -3.82
C GLY A 92 -8.50 5.47 -4.78
N ALA A 93 -8.54 4.19 -4.37
CA ALA A 93 -8.16 3.08 -5.22
C ALA A 93 -9.12 2.94 -6.42
N VAL A 94 -10.43 3.04 -6.20
CA VAL A 94 -11.45 3.00 -7.26
C VAL A 94 -11.28 4.14 -8.24
N VAL A 95 -11.07 5.37 -7.75
CA VAL A 95 -10.80 6.53 -8.63
C VAL A 95 -9.55 6.30 -9.46
N SER A 96 -8.43 5.89 -8.85
CA SER A 96 -7.18 5.59 -9.57
C SER A 96 -7.34 4.46 -10.58
N PHE A 97 -8.11 3.43 -10.25
CA PHE A 97 -8.41 2.31 -11.13
C PHE A 97 -9.17 2.78 -12.38
N TRP A 98 -10.22 3.60 -12.21
CA TRP A 98 -10.98 4.12 -13.33
C TRP A 98 -10.19 5.13 -14.16
N LEU A 99 -9.37 5.97 -13.55
CA LEU A 99 -8.45 6.84 -14.27
C LEU A 99 -7.46 6.02 -15.12
N GLY A 100 -6.87 4.96 -14.55
CA GLY A 100 -6.03 4.02 -15.29
C GLY A 100 -6.78 3.37 -16.46
N ARG A 101 -8.03 2.97 -16.23
CA ARG A 101 -8.87 2.31 -17.26
C ARG A 101 -9.23 3.23 -18.40
N LEU A 102 -9.59 4.47 -18.11
CA LEU A 102 -10.01 5.45 -19.11
C LEU A 102 -8.82 6.00 -19.92
N LEU A 103 -7.68 6.21 -19.26
CA LEU A 103 -6.55 6.91 -19.88
C LEU A 103 -5.46 5.97 -20.43
N GLY A 104 -5.37 4.73 -19.94
CA GLY A 104 -4.21 3.89 -20.18
C GLY A 104 -4.46 2.58 -20.91
N ARG A 105 -5.70 2.08 -20.98
CA ARG A 105 -5.98 0.74 -21.50
C ARG A 105 -5.58 0.57 -22.97
N ASP A 106 -5.91 1.53 -23.82
CA ASP A 106 -5.61 1.48 -25.24
C ASP A 106 -4.10 1.57 -25.53
N VAL A 107 -3.36 2.30 -24.68
CA VAL A 107 -1.91 2.43 -24.78
C VAL A 107 -1.25 1.09 -24.44
N VAL A 108 -1.65 0.48 -23.33
CA VAL A 108 -1.10 -0.80 -22.86
C VAL A 108 -1.45 -1.95 -23.82
N ALA A 109 -2.68 -1.98 -24.34
CA ALA A 109 -3.10 -2.97 -25.33
C ALA A 109 -2.25 -2.91 -26.61
N ARG A 110 -1.93 -1.69 -27.08
CA ARG A 110 -1.04 -1.50 -28.24
C ARG A 110 0.41 -1.92 -27.96
N MET A 111 0.92 -1.66 -26.75
CA MET A 111 2.32 -1.99 -26.39
C MET A 111 2.55 -3.48 -26.18
N LEU A 112 1.58 -4.21 -25.65
CA LEU A 112 1.71 -5.62 -25.29
C LEU A 112 1.29 -6.57 -26.43
N GLY A 113 0.53 -6.11 -27.44
CA GLY A 113 0.09 -6.90 -28.58
C GLY A 113 -0.59 -8.23 -28.17
N ALA A 114 -0.24 -9.33 -28.83
CA ALA A 114 -0.81 -10.66 -28.54
C ALA A 114 -0.54 -11.19 -27.12
N ARG A 115 0.49 -10.68 -26.43
CA ARG A 115 0.78 -11.05 -25.04
C ARG A 115 -0.25 -10.45 -24.07
N ALA A 116 -0.86 -9.31 -24.42
CA ALA A 116 -1.92 -8.71 -23.62
C ALA A 116 -3.09 -9.67 -23.42
N ALA A 117 -3.50 -10.40 -24.45
CA ALA A 117 -4.65 -11.31 -24.40
C ALA A 117 -4.48 -12.43 -23.37
N ARG A 118 -3.29 -13.05 -23.31
CA ARG A 118 -3.01 -14.11 -22.31
C ARG A 118 -2.96 -13.58 -20.86
N PHE A 119 -2.37 -12.39 -20.67
CA PHE A 119 -2.37 -11.74 -19.37
C PHE A 119 -3.78 -11.31 -18.94
N ASP A 120 -4.56 -10.79 -19.86
CA ASP A 120 -5.93 -10.36 -19.62
C ASP A 120 -6.84 -11.53 -19.24
N GLU A 121 -6.70 -12.70 -19.90
CA GLU A 121 -7.45 -13.90 -19.57
C GLU A 121 -7.14 -14.39 -18.14
N LEU A 122 -5.86 -14.51 -17.78
CA LEU A 122 -5.43 -14.91 -16.44
C LEU A 122 -5.92 -13.94 -15.36
N LEU A 123 -5.86 -12.64 -15.60
CA LEU A 123 -6.28 -11.61 -14.65
C LEU A 123 -7.80 -11.46 -14.58
N ARG A 124 -8.53 -11.86 -15.61
CA ARG A 124 -10.00 -11.88 -15.60
C ARG A 124 -10.53 -12.92 -14.62
N ASP A 125 -9.90 -14.10 -14.57
CA ASP A 125 -10.35 -15.21 -13.73
C ASP A 125 -9.76 -15.18 -12.33
N ARG A 126 -8.49 -14.77 -12.20
CA ARG A 126 -7.76 -14.75 -10.91
C ARG A 126 -7.51 -13.36 -10.35
N GLY A 127 -8.16 -12.33 -10.90
CA GLY A 127 -7.91 -10.92 -10.56
C GLY A 127 -8.08 -10.61 -9.07
N PHE A 128 -9.06 -11.21 -8.41
CA PHE A 128 -9.24 -11.07 -6.95
C PHE A 128 -7.98 -11.50 -6.18
N TRP A 129 -7.51 -12.73 -6.41
CA TRP A 129 -6.34 -13.27 -5.73
C TRP A 129 -5.05 -12.53 -6.11
N ALA A 130 -4.93 -12.11 -7.37
CA ALA A 130 -3.80 -11.31 -7.82
C ALA A 130 -3.72 -9.99 -7.04
N VAL A 131 -4.85 -9.30 -6.86
CA VAL A 131 -4.91 -8.08 -6.07
C VAL A 131 -4.61 -8.35 -4.59
N VAL A 132 -5.21 -9.37 -3.98
CA VAL A 132 -4.94 -9.74 -2.57
C VAL A 132 -3.45 -9.98 -2.34
N VAL A 133 -2.82 -10.81 -3.17
CA VAL A 133 -1.39 -11.16 -3.04
C VAL A 133 -0.50 -9.91 -3.19
N VAL A 134 -0.79 -9.04 -4.16
CA VAL A 134 -0.01 -7.82 -4.35
C VAL A 134 -0.20 -6.82 -3.20
N ARG A 135 -1.39 -6.78 -2.57
CA ARG A 135 -1.67 -5.94 -1.40
C ARG A 135 -0.99 -6.45 -0.14
N LEU A 136 -0.93 -7.77 0.06
CA LEU A 136 -0.24 -8.40 1.19
C LEU A 136 1.28 -8.29 1.06
N ALA A 137 1.81 -8.23 -0.17
CA ALA A 137 3.23 -8.05 -0.43
C ALA A 137 3.52 -6.56 -0.74
N PRO A 138 4.00 -5.74 0.22
CA PRO A 138 4.21 -4.30 0.06
C PRO A 138 5.42 -3.95 -0.81
N VAL A 139 5.60 -4.68 -1.92
CA VAL A 139 6.70 -4.51 -2.88
C VAL A 139 6.36 -3.44 -3.92
N VAL A 140 5.09 -3.38 -4.31
CA VAL A 140 4.61 -2.44 -5.33
C VAL A 140 3.90 -1.28 -4.64
N PRO A 141 4.21 -0.02 -4.99
CA PRO A 141 3.51 1.14 -4.46
C PRO A 141 2.00 1.01 -4.67
N PHE A 142 1.23 1.34 -3.63
CA PHE A 142 -0.24 1.24 -3.65
C PHE A 142 -0.86 1.92 -4.88
N THR A 143 -0.41 3.12 -5.18
CA THR A 143 -0.89 3.92 -6.31
C THR A 143 -0.61 3.22 -7.63
N ALA A 144 0.59 2.65 -7.79
CA ALA A 144 0.94 1.89 -9.00
C ALA A 144 0.01 0.67 -9.18
N VAL A 145 -0.29 -0.07 -8.11
CA VAL A 145 -1.24 -1.21 -8.17
C VAL A 145 -2.62 -0.74 -8.65
N ASN A 146 -3.10 0.40 -8.17
CA ASN A 146 -4.40 0.93 -8.55
C ASN A 146 -4.48 1.26 -10.04
N TYR A 147 -3.55 2.08 -10.54
CA TYR A 147 -3.53 2.47 -11.94
C TYR A 147 -3.25 1.28 -12.87
N LEU A 148 -2.30 0.41 -12.51
CA LEU A 148 -1.98 -0.79 -13.29
C LEU A 148 -3.16 -1.76 -13.35
N SER A 149 -3.88 -1.97 -12.25
CA SER A 149 -5.08 -2.80 -12.26
C SER A 149 -6.16 -2.23 -13.20
N GLY A 150 -6.26 -0.91 -13.29
CA GLY A 150 -7.20 -0.24 -14.19
C GLY A 150 -6.94 -0.53 -15.67
N VAL A 151 -5.68 -0.61 -16.10
CA VAL A 151 -5.32 -0.88 -17.51
C VAL A 151 -5.40 -2.37 -17.87
N THR A 152 -5.57 -3.27 -16.89
CA THR A 152 -5.72 -4.72 -17.10
C THR A 152 -7.18 -5.15 -17.21
N ALA A 153 -7.44 -6.43 -17.54
CA ALA A 153 -8.77 -7.01 -17.60
C ALA A 153 -9.38 -7.38 -16.23
N ILE A 154 -8.78 -6.97 -15.12
CA ILE A 154 -9.33 -7.20 -13.77
C ILE A 154 -10.72 -6.57 -13.67
N ARG A 155 -11.69 -7.37 -13.21
CA ARG A 155 -13.06 -6.89 -12.98
C ARG A 155 -13.08 -5.89 -11.81
N PRO A 156 -13.83 -4.75 -11.90
CA PRO A 156 -13.87 -3.75 -10.83
C PRO A 156 -14.22 -4.32 -9.46
N VAL A 157 -15.20 -5.24 -9.41
CA VAL A 157 -15.61 -5.90 -8.16
C VAL A 157 -14.48 -6.74 -7.56
N ALA A 158 -13.77 -7.53 -8.39
CA ALA A 158 -12.61 -8.31 -7.95
C ALA A 158 -11.48 -7.42 -7.43
N PHE A 159 -11.26 -6.26 -8.07
CA PHE A 159 -10.30 -5.26 -7.63
C PHE A 159 -10.67 -4.66 -6.26
N VAL A 160 -11.93 -4.25 -6.08
CA VAL A 160 -12.40 -3.65 -4.81
C VAL A 160 -12.33 -4.66 -3.68
N LEU A 161 -12.91 -5.85 -3.85
CA LEU A 161 -12.89 -6.88 -2.83
C LEU A 161 -11.47 -7.34 -2.49
N GLY A 162 -10.63 -7.56 -3.51
CA GLY A 162 -9.23 -7.92 -3.32
C GLY A 162 -8.42 -6.81 -2.63
N THR A 163 -8.75 -5.54 -2.90
CA THR A 163 -8.14 -4.39 -2.22
C THR A 163 -8.53 -4.37 -0.74
N VAL A 164 -9.82 -4.46 -0.41
CA VAL A 164 -10.30 -4.43 0.98
C VAL A 164 -9.71 -5.60 1.78
N VAL A 165 -9.82 -6.83 1.26
CA VAL A 165 -9.31 -8.03 1.93
C VAL A 165 -7.78 -7.98 2.08
N GLY A 166 -7.07 -7.61 1.02
CA GLY A 166 -5.61 -7.59 1.03
C GLY A 166 -5.01 -6.46 1.87
N MET A 167 -5.74 -5.35 2.04
CA MET A 167 -5.29 -4.24 2.90
C MET A 167 -5.59 -4.45 4.38
N LEU A 168 -6.60 -5.23 4.70
CA LEU A 168 -7.14 -5.36 6.07
C LEU A 168 -6.06 -5.66 7.12
N PRO A 169 -5.18 -6.68 6.97
CA PRO A 169 -4.18 -7.00 8.00
C PRO A 169 -3.17 -5.87 8.19
N GLY A 170 -2.65 -5.30 7.11
CA GLY A 170 -1.70 -4.19 7.18
C GLY A 170 -2.32 -2.92 7.76
N THR A 171 -3.53 -2.56 7.33
CA THR A 171 -4.26 -1.40 7.85
C THR A 171 -4.54 -1.55 9.34
N THR A 172 -5.05 -2.70 9.77
CA THR A 172 -5.30 -2.97 11.19
C THR A 172 -4.01 -2.85 12.01
N ALA A 173 -2.90 -3.39 11.52
CA ALA A 173 -1.62 -3.31 12.22
C ALA A 173 -1.12 -1.87 12.36
N TYR A 174 -1.11 -1.07 11.27
CA TYR A 174 -0.70 0.34 11.34
C TYR A 174 -1.61 1.17 12.24
N VAL A 175 -2.92 1.02 12.12
CA VAL A 175 -3.90 1.73 12.95
C VAL A 175 -3.74 1.35 14.42
N THR A 176 -3.52 0.07 14.73
CA THR A 176 -3.29 -0.39 16.11
C THR A 176 -2.01 0.22 16.69
N VAL A 177 -0.90 0.20 15.94
CA VAL A 177 0.34 0.86 16.36
C VAL A 177 0.11 2.35 16.60
N GLY A 178 -0.66 3.03 15.76
CA GLY A 178 -1.02 4.44 15.95
C GLY A 178 -1.87 4.68 17.20
N ALA A 179 -2.91 3.86 17.41
CA ALA A 179 -3.83 3.99 18.54
C ALA A 179 -3.14 3.79 19.89
N TYR A 180 -2.15 2.91 19.95
CA TYR A 180 -1.39 2.59 21.16
C TYR A 180 0.01 3.21 21.18
N GLY A 181 0.30 4.16 20.29
CA GLY A 181 1.61 4.83 20.19
C GLY A 181 2.05 5.55 21.48
N SER A 182 1.12 5.99 22.32
CA SER A 182 1.41 6.57 23.65
C SER A 182 1.75 5.53 24.72
N THR A 183 1.55 4.24 24.46
CA THR A 183 1.81 3.12 25.37
C THR A 183 2.58 1.99 24.68
N PRO A 184 3.84 2.23 24.25
CA PRO A 184 4.59 1.31 23.39
C PRO A 184 4.89 -0.06 24.01
N GLY A 185 4.75 -0.21 25.33
CA GLY A 185 4.85 -1.51 26.03
C GLY A 185 3.55 -2.30 26.09
N SER A 186 2.44 -1.77 25.60
CA SER A 186 1.15 -2.46 25.62
C SER A 186 1.11 -3.63 24.62
N TRP A 187 0.39 -4.71 25.00
CA TRP A 187 0.28 -5.89 24.16
C TRP A 187 -0.32 -5.60 22.75
N PRO A 188 -1.31 -4.68 22.59
CA PRO A 188 -1.82 -4.36 21.26
C PRO A 188 -0.78 -3.67 20.38
N PHE A 189 0.05 -2.77 20.95
CA PHE A 189 1.14 -2.13 20.23
C PHE A 189 2.15 -3.17 19.72
N VAL A 190 2.59 -4.07 20.62
CA VAL A 190 3.54 -5.13 20.28
C VAL A 190 2.96 -6.09 19.23
N ALA A 191 1.69 -6.46 19.36
CA ALA A 191 1.01 -7.30 18.40
C ALA A 191 0.91 -6.63 17.01
N GLY A 192 0.52 -5.35 16.95
CA GLY A 192 0.49 -4.59 15.70
C GLY A 192 1.87 -4.51 15.04
N LEU A 193 2.91 -4.22 15.81
CA LEU A 193 4.29 -4.18 15.33
C LEU A 193 4.75 -5.56 14.83
N ALA A 194 4.44 -6.64 15.54
CA ALA A 194 4.77 -8.00 15.12
C ALA A 194 4.12 -8.37 13.78
N VAL A 195 2.86 -8.00 13.58
CA VAL A 195 2.17 -8.21 12.29
C VAL A 195 2.87 -7.45 11.17
N LEU A 196 3.27 -6.19 11.38
CA LEU A 196 4.02 -5.41 10.38
C LEU A 196 5.37 -6.04 10.03
N VAL A 197 6.09 -6.54 11.04
CA VAL A 197 7.36 -7.24 10.85
C VAL A 197 7.13 -8.52 10.03
N VAL A 198 6.15 -9.33 10.38
CA VAL A 198 5.82 -10.57 9.65
C VAL A 198 5.46 -10.26 8.20
N LEU A 199 4.57 -9.29 7.95
CA LEU A 199 4.20 -8.90 6.59
C LEU A 199 5.41 -8.42 5.78
N THR A 200 6.31 -7.68 6.40
CA THR A 200 7.55 -7.19 5.76
C THR A 200 8.49 -8.35 5.44
N LEU A 201 8.68 -9.28 6.37
CA LEU A 201 9.54 -10.47 6.16
C LEU A 201 8.98 -11.37 5.06
N VAL A 202 7.66 -11.62 5.05
CA VAL A 202 7.00 -12.38 3.98
C VAL A 202 7.19 -11.71 2.62
N ALA A 203 7.06 -10.40 2.55
CA ALA A 203 7.30 -9.66 1.33
C ALA A 203 8.76 -9.75 0.85
N LEU A 204 9.72 -9.60 1.75
CA LEU A 204 11.15 -9.70 1.44
C LEU A 204 11.56 -11.12 0.98
N THR A 205 11.04 -12.16 1.62
CA THR A 205 11.32 -13.54 1.22
C THR A 205 10.71 -13.87 -0.14
N ALA A 206 9.47 -13.44 -0.40
CA ALA A 206 8.80 -13.62 -1.69
C ALA A 206 9.57 -12.95 -2.84
N THR A 207 10.14 -11.75 -2.61
CA THR A 207 10.96 -11.06 -3.62
C THR A 207 12.30 -11.73 -3.87
N ARG A 208 12.95 -12.26 -2.83
CA ARG A 208 14.21 -12.99 -2.97
C ARG A 208 14.02 -14.30 -3.75
N TRP A 209 12.95 -15.03 -3.50
CA TRP A 209 12.61 -16.26 -4.22
C TRP A 209 12.37 -16.00 -5.72
N ARG A 210 11.66 -14.94 -6.08
CA ARG A 210 11.45 -14.55 -7.47
C ARG A 210 12.74 -14.20 -8.20
N ARG A 211 13.71 -13.57 -7.52
CA ARG A 211 15.01 -13.23 -8.09
C ARG A 211 15.89 -14.46 -8.33
N ARG A 212 15.83 -15.49 -7.48
CA ARG A 212 16.57 -16.74 -7.63
C ARG A 212 16.04 -17.63 -8.75
N GLY A 213 14.73 -17.59 -9.02
CA GLY A 213 14.13 -18.32 -10.15
C GLY A 213 14.25 -17.64 -11.50
N ALA A 214 14.79 -16.43 -11.57
CA ALA A 214 14.98 -15.65 -12.78
C ALA A 214 16.45 -15.56 -13.22
N ASP A 215 17.32 -16.49 -12.81
CA ASP A 215 18.69 -16.61 -13.33
C ASP A 215 18.68 -17.61 -14.51
N PRO A 216 18.53 -17.15 -15.79
CA PRO A 216 18.47 -18.01 -16.97
C PRO A 216 19.86 -18.42 -17.47
N LEU A 217 20.94 -18.10 -16.74
CA LEU A 217 22.32 -18.30 -17.19
C LEU A 217 23.06 -19.43 -16.43
N ALA A 218 22.34 -20.42 -15.93
CA ALA A 218 22.93 -21.73 -15.74
C ALA A 218 22.93 -22.46 -17.09
N GLU A 219 23.75 -21.98 -18.01
CA GLU A 219 24.11 -22.67 -19.24
C GLU A 219 24.70 -24.02 -18.87
N PRO A 220 24.14 -25.16 -19.34
CA PRO A 220 24.80 -26.44 -19.13
C PRO A 220 26.13 -26.40 -19.91
N ALA A 221 27.23 -26.42 -19.15
CA ALA A 221 28.57 -26.54 -19.69
C ALA A 221 28.61 -27.59 -20.80
N ASP A 222 28.99 -27.09 -21.96
CA ASP A 222 29.27 -27.80 -23.19
C ASP A 222 29.93 -29.19 -22.94
N ARG A 223 29.19 -30.26 -23.21
CA ARG A 223 29.73 -31.62 -23.36
C ARG A 223 29.96 -31.91 -24.83
N THR A 224 30.86 -31.17 -25.46
CA THR A 224 31.39 -31.59 -26.75
C THR A 224 32.87 -31.18 -26.81
N SER A 225 33.72 -31.99 -26.13
CA SER A 225 35.12 -32.16 -26.52
C SER A 225 35.54 -33.57 -26.14
N SER A 226 35.37 -34.47 -27.09
CA SER A 226 36.14 -35.71 -27.13
C SER A 226 36.58 -35.95 -28.57
N PRO A 227 37.87 -36.28 -28.73
CA PRO A 227 38.53 -36.44 -30.04
C PRO A 227 38.06 -37.68 -30.79
#